data_0ebbd7b09a383df0f1ef3d57dc4f5313
#
_entry.id   0ebbd7b09a383df0f1ef3d57dc4f5313
#
_cell.length_a   1.000
_cell.length_b   1.000
_cell.length_c   1.000
_cell.angle_alpha   90.00
_cell.angle_beta   90.00
_cell.angle_gamma   90.00
#
_symmetry.space_group_name_H-M   'P 1'
#
loop_
_entity.id
_entity.type
_entity.pdbx_description
1 polymer ?
#
loop_
_entity_poly.entity_id
_entity_poly.type
_entity_poly.pdbx_seq_one_letter_code
_entity_poly.pdbx_strand_id
1 'polypeptide(L)'
;PKYTGKIRYAGVSVAFLALLFVAIPVTTNVAQNTNVVASYYSNIAQGYDDYGFVYSFSSTVVDRGMKKPEDYNKQNVEDVEQKVNSQKQITTVDGKSGPNIICVLLESFCDPDEINFLQVNEDPIPTFHELEKNYSSGYLNVPVVGAGTANTEFEMLTGLSMQYFGTGEYPYKTILKQTDCESIASDLSKIGYATHVVHNNGGNFYSRTNAFSKMGFDTFTSKELMNITEYTPNGSWPTDDILVSEAMKTFDATPDQSDFTYIITVGTHGDYPKEPVIENPTYTVSGVEDEGMKNAWTYYVNQLNEADRFIKELTDELSKRDEDTIVVMFGDHLPTMGLQNSDMKSGDIYKTKYITWNNMGLPKEDADLYAYQLLAQTTDTVGIHEGTIMNYHQTQMNSTDEASYQDGLDLLQYDILYGKRYCYNGTDLYPASDLVMGIDKVDITNVSDSSTGDTVYIYGHNFTNWSKVYINDSKVASTYLSACLLYTSPSPRDKRQSR
;
A
#
# COMPACT_ATOMS: atom_id res chain seq x y z
N PRO A 1 17.48 38.80 43.72
CA PRO A 1 16.50 37.71 43.93
C PRO A 1 15.79 37.25 42.65
N LYS A 2 15.69 38.09 41.60
CA LYS A 2 15.01 37.72 40.33
C LYS A 2 15.78 36.73 39.42
N TYR A 3 17.08 36.57 39.63
CA TYR A 3 17.94 35.69 38.80
C TYR A 3 17.94 34.23 39.24
N THR A 4 17.77 33.96 40.53
CA THR A 4 17.80 32.58 41.07
C THR A 4 16.61 31.72 40.61
N GLY A 5 15.47 32.31 40.32
CA GLY A 5 14.31 31.60 39.74
C GLY A 5 14.59 31.10 38.33
N LYS A 6 15.14 31.95 37.46
CA LYS A 6 15.45 31.61 36.06
C LYS A 6 16.48 30.50 35.94
N ILE A 7 17.51 30.49 36.79
CA ILE A 7 18.56 29.46 36.83
C ILE A 7 17.98 28.11 37.27
N ARG A 8 17.03 28.09 38.23
CA ARG A 8 16.33 26.87 38.64
C ARG A 8 15.48 26.31 37.51
N TYR A 9 14.71 27.15 36.83
CA TYR A 9 13.92 26.71 35.68
C TYR A 9 14.82 26.20 34.53
N ALA A 10 15.92 26.88 34.22
CA ALA A 10 16.89 26.42 33.25
C ALA A 10 17.50 25.07 33.66
N GLY A 11 17.86 24.90 34.96
CA GLY A 11 18.37 23.63 35.46
C GLY A 11 17.36 22.49 35.35
N VAL A 12 16.07 22.73 35.67
CA VAL A 12 15.01 21.74 35.53
C VAL A 12 14.79 21.41 34.05
N SER A 13 14.80 22.40 33.16
CA SER A 13 14.65 22.15 31.72
C SER A 13 15.80 21.33 31.15
N VAL A 14 17.05 21.61 31.54
CA VAL A 14 18.22 20.83 31.14
C VAL A 14 18.14 19.40 31.68
N ALA A 15 17.76 19.22 32.96
CA ALA A 15 17.57 17.88 33.53
C ALA A 15 16.47 17.09 32.81
N PHE A 16 15.37 17.75 32.45
CA PHE A 16 14.28 17.13 31.69
C PHE A 16 14.71 16.74 30.26
N LEU A 17 15.46 17.62 29.60
CA LEU A 17 16.03 17.31 28.28
C LEU A 17 17.06 16.18 28.37
N ALA A 18 17.90 16.14 29.38
CA ALA A 18 18.83 15.04 29.60
C ALA A 18 18.10 13.71 29.88
N LEU A 19 17.00 13.74 30.62
CA LEU A 19 16.14 12.57 30.82
C LEU A 19 15.56 12.08 29.50
N LEU A 20 14.97 12.98 28.71
CA LEU A 20 14.32 12.62 27.43
C LEU A 20 15.33 12.15 26.38
N PHE A 21 16.45 12.82 26.21
CA PHE A 21 17.37 12.58 25.08
C PHE A 21 18.56 11.70 25.41
N VAL A 22 18.80 11.38 26.69
CA VAL A 22 19.93 10.54 27.10
C VAL A 22 19.48 9.36 27.93
N ALA A 23 18.80 9.58 29.06
CA ALA A 23 18.47 8.49 29.98
C ALA A 23 17.46 7.51 29.40
N ILE A 24 16.41 8.03 28.73
CA ILE A 24 15.38 7.17 28.10
C ILE A 24 15.98 6.36 26.94
N PRO A 25 16.68 6.94 25.95
CA PRO A 25 17.34 6.18 24.89
C PRO A 25 18.31 5.12 25.41
N VAL A 26 19.16 5.47 26.35
CA VAL A 26 20.15 4.53 26.93
C VAL A 26 19.45 3.36 27.61
N THR A 27 18.44 3.63 28.45
CA THR A 27 17.70 2.55 29.14
C THR A 27 16.89 1.68 28.17
N THR A 28 16.30 2.27 27.12
CA THR A 28 15.61 1.55 26.05
C THR A 28 16.57 0.61 25.31
N ASN A 29 17.71 1.11 24.86
CA ASN A 29 18.73 0.28 24.20
C ASN A 29 19.25 -0.85 25.10
N VAL A 30 19.48 -0.60 26.38
CA VAL A 30 19.89 -1.66 27.31
C VAL A 30 18.80 -2.72 27.45
N ALA A 31 17.55 -2.31 27.59
CA ALA A 31 16.42 -3.23 27.73
C ALA A 31 16.21 -4.09 26.47
N GLN A 32 16.39 -3.53 25.28
CA GLN A 32 16.35 -4.25 24.01
C GLN A 32 17.52 -5.22 23.87
N ASN A 33 18.75 -4.77 24.09
CA ASN A 33 19.95 -5.59 23.97
C ASN A 33 20.01 -6.74 25.00
N THR A 34 19.28 -6.61 26.11
CA THR A 34 19.14 -7.69 27.11
C THR A 34 17.90 -8.55 26.90
N ASN A 35 17.14 -8.35 25.82
CA ASN A 35 15.90 -9.03 25.50
C ASN A 35 14.82 -8.95 26.61
N VAL A 36 14.87 -7.93 27.44
CA VAL A 36 13.83 -7.64 28.46
C VAL A 36 12.57 -7.12 27.78
N VAL A 37 12.74 -6.40 26.66
CA VAL A 37 11.66 -5.90 25.80
C VAL A 37 12.02 -6.19 24.34
N ALA A 38 10.99 -6.39 23.51
CA ALA A 38 11.21 -6.61 22.09
C ALA A 38 11.78 -5.35 21.42
N SER A 39 12.75 -5.53 20.53
CA SER A 39 13.32 -4.44 19.73
C SER A 39 12.37 -3.98 18.61
N TYR A 40 11.50 -4.87 18.16
CA TYR A 40 10.47 -4.63 17.15
C TYR A 40 9.14 -5.26 17.59
N TYR A 41 8.05 -4.54 17.37
CA TYR A 41 6.68 -5.03 17.45
C TYR A 41 5.84 -4.26 16.42
N SER A 42 5.14 -4.98 15.59
CA SER A 42 4.39 -4.41 14.47
C SER A 42 3.04 -3.82 14.89
N ASN A 43 2.48 -4.28 16.00
CA ASN A 43 1.25 -3.73 16.57
C ASN A 43 1.56 -2.76 17.71
N ILE A 44 1.44 -1.45 17.42
CA ILE A 44 1.73 -0.40 18.41
C ILE A 44 0.80 -0.49 19.62
N ALA A 45 -0.50 -0.79 19.42
CA ALA A 45 -1.46 -0.89 20.52
C ALA A 45 -1.07 -2.03 21.47
N GLN A 46 -0.75 -3.19 20.94
CA GLN A 46 -0.26 -4.32 21.73
C GLN A 46 1.06 -4.00 22.44
N GLY A 47 1.97 -3.28 21.76
CA GLY A 47 3.20 -2.81 22.39
C GLY A 47 2.96 -1.89 23.59
N TYR A 48 1.93 -1.05 23.57
CA TYR A 48 1.51 -0.25 24.73
C TYR A 48 0.96 -1.10 25.87
N ASP A 49 0.22 -2.15 25.53
CA ASP A 49 -0.33 -3.08 26.52
C ASP A 49 0.76 -3.96 27.15
N ASP A 50 1.70 -4.49 26.35
CA ASP A 50 2.75 -5.40 26.81
C ASP A 50 3.90 -4.69 27.53
N TYR A 51 4.32 -3.51 27.05
CA TYR A 51 5.52 -2.79 27.53
C TYR A 51 5.22 -1.46 28.20
N GLY A 52 3.96 -1.00 28.16
CA GLY A 52 3.50 0.24 28.75
C GLY A 52 3.91 1.51 27.99
N PHE A 53 3.25 2.62 28.36
CA PHE A 53 3.36 3.89 27.64
C PHE A 53 4.82 4.40 27.50
N VAL A 54 5.57 4.36 28.61
CA VAL A 54 6.92 4.99 28.62
C VAL A 54 7.87 4.32 27.64
N TYR A 55 7.89 3.00 27.61
CA TYR A 55 8.72 2.25 26.67
C TYR A 55 8.24 2.41 25.23
N SER A 56 6.97 2.12 24.95
CA SER A 56 6.43 2.14 23.60
C SER A 56 6.49 3.52 22.95
N PHE A 57 6.22 4.59 23.71
CA PHE A 57 6.42 5.96 23.25
C PHE A 57 7.89 6.28 23.00
N SER A 58 8.78 5.82 23.89
CA SER A 58 10.21 6.09 23.76
C SER A 58 10.82 5.37 22.55
N SER A 59 10.45 4.11 22.31
CA SER A 59 10.93 3.34 21.14
C SER A 59 10.51 4.01 19.84
N THR A 60 9.28 4.48 19.70
CA THR A 60 8.82 5.17 18.49
C THR A 60 9.52 6.52 18.23
N VAL A 61 10.13 7.14 19.25
CA VAL A 61 10.86 8.40 19.11
C VAL A 61 12.36 8.15 18.88
N VAL A 62 12.92 7.10 19.47
CA VAL A 62 14.37 6.81 19.49
C VAL A 62 14.78 5.89 18.35
N ASP A 63 13.99 4.85 18.08
CA ASP A 63 14.26 3.86 17.06
C ASP A 63 13.61 4.28 15.74
N ARG A 64 14.21 5.25 15.05
CA ARG A 64 13.78 5.68 13.71
C ARG A 64 14.77 5.20 12.67
N GLY A 65 14.23 4.76 11.53
CA GLY A 65 15.01 4.24 10.42
C GLY A 65 15.59 2.87 10.73
N MET A 66 16.61 2.50 9.98
CA MET A 66 17.34 1.24 10.16
C MET A 66 18.60 1.46 10.97
N LYS A 67 18.94 0.50 11.80
CA LYS A 67 20.30 0.42 12.40
C LYS A 67 21.27 -0.03 11.31
N LYS A 68 22.46 0.58 11.30
CA LYS A 68 23.53 0.13 10.40
C LYS A 68 23.96 -1.28 10.80
N PRO A 69 23.91 -2.28 9.89
CA PRO A 69 24.44 -3.61 10.16
C PRO A 69 25.93 -3.55 10.56
N GLU A 70 26.37 -4.38 11.53
CA GLU A 70 27.73 -4.35 12.03
C GLU A 70 28.77 -4.66 10.95
N ASP A 71 28.43 -5.54 10.06
CA ASP A 71 29.26 -6.02 8.94
C ASP A 71 29.07 -5.21 7.65
N TYR A 72 28.27 -4.11 7.68
CA TYR A 72 28.07 -3.28 6.51
C TYR A 72 29.37 -2.62 6.01
N ASN A 73 29.84 -3.10 4.90
CA ASN A 73 30.96 -2.55 4.15
C ASN A 73 30.81 -2.90 2.66
N LYS A 74 31.64 -2.29 1.82
CA LYS A 74 31.57 -2.47 0.36
C LYS A 74 31.75 -3.93 -0.06
N GLN A 75 32.72 -4.64 0.50
CA GLN A 75 33.05 -6.00 0.12
C GLN A 75 31.88 -6.96 0.39
N ASN A 76 31.28 -6.87 1.60
CA ASN A 76 30.18 -7.74 1.98
C ASN A 76 28.92 -7.51 1.09
N VAL A 77 28.63 -6.25 0.74
CA VAL A 77 27.53 -5.94 -0.19
C VAL A 77 27.82 -6.51 -1.59
N GLU A 78 29.04 -6.31 -2.10
CA GLU A 78 29.46 -6.86 -3.40
C GLU A 78 29.48 -8.39 -3.40
N ASP A 79 29.82 -9.05 -2.31
CA ASP A 79 29.78 -10.51 -2.18
C ASP A 79 28.34 -11.05 -2.28
N VAL A 80 27.36 -10.37 -1.62
CA VAL A 80 25.93 -10.71 -1.77
C VAL A 80 25.49 -10.53 -3.21
N GLU A 81 25.82 -9.40 -3.84
CA GLU A 81 25.47 -9.14 -5.25
C GLU A 81 26.08 -10.17 -6.19
N GLN A 82 27.36 -10.54 -6.02
CA GLN A 82 28.02 -11.57 -6.82
C GLN A 82 27.34 -12.93 -6.69
N LYS A 83 26.91 -13.31 -5.46
CA LYS A 83 26.18 -14.54 -5.23
C LYS A 83 24.86 -14.55 -6.02
N VAL A 84 24.09 -13.46 -5.97
CA VAL A 84 22.84 -13.28 -6.74
C VAL A 84 23.15 -13.39 -8.24
N ASN A 85 24.07 -12.59 -8.74
CA ASN A 85 24.42 -12.54 -10.18
C ASN A 85 24.91 -13.89 -10.72
N SER A 86 25.54 -14.73 -9.88
CA SER A 86 25.98 -16.08 -10.28
C SER A 86 24.83 -17.09 -10.45
N GLN A 87 23.66 -16.80 -9.86
CA GLN A 87 22.47 -17.66 -9.84
C GLN A 87 21.29 -17.07 -10.61
N LYS A 88 21.34 -15.77 -10.91
CA LYS A 88 20.30 -15.05 -11.63
C LYS A 88 20.03 -15.70 -12.99
N GLN A 89 18.77 -15.88 -13.28
CA GLN A 89 18.31 -16.30 -14.61
C GLN A 89 18.28 -15.09 -15.56
N ILE A 90 18.18 -15.37 -16.84
CA ILE A 90 18.04 -14.33 -17.87
C ILE A 90 16.55 -14.01 -18.02
N THR A 91 16.22 -12.74 -18.02
CA THR A 91 14.86 -12.27 -18.37
C THR A 91 14.55 -12.69 -19.82
N THR A 92 13.43 -13.38 -20.00
CA THR A 92 13.01 -13.97 -21.30
C THR A 92 11.95 -13.15 -22.02
N VAL A 93 11.37 -12.16 -21.35
CA VAL A 93 10.30 -11.28 -21.84
C VAL A 93 10.64 -9.81 -21.59
N ASP A 94 9.99 -8.92 -22.31
CA ASP A 94 10.08 -7.47 -22.12
C ASP A 94 8.69 -6.83 -22.20
N GLY A 95 8.59 -5.51 -22.08
CA GLY A 95 7.33 -4.78 -22.15
C GLY A 95 6.61 -4.79 -23.51
N LYS A 96 7.06 -5.59 -24.47
CA LYS A 96 6.37 -5.81 -25.75
C LYS A 96 5.91 -7.25 -25.92
N SER A 97 6.51 -8.16 -25.20
CA SER A 97 6.30 -9.62 -25.32
C SER A 97 5.92 -10.28 -24.01
N GLY A 98 6.01 -9.57 -22.89
CA GLY A 98 5.65 -10.07 -21.55
C GLY A 98 4.14 -9.97 -21.29
N PRO A 99 3.65 -10.70 -20.29
CA PRO A 99 2.27 -10.56 -19.84
C PRO A 99 2.05 -9.25 -19.09
N ASN A 100 0.83 -8.75 -19.09
CA ASN A 100 0.42 -7.74 -18.11
C ASN A 100 0.50 -8.32 -16.70
N ILE A 101 0.98 -7.54 -15.76
CA ILE A 101 1.09 -7.93 -14.35
C ILE A 101 0.21 -7.01 -13.52
N ILE A 102 -0.76 -7.57 -12.84
CA ILE A 102 -1.65 -6.81 -11.97
C ILE A 102 -1.43 -7.26 -10.53
N CYS A 103 -1.14 -6.31 -9.65
CA CYS A 103 -1.04 -6.54 -8.22
C CYS A 103 -2.20 -5.84 -7.52
N VAL A 104 -3.04 -6.58 -6.80
CA VAL A 104 -4.22 -6.04 -6.11
C VAL A 104 -4.06 -6.18 -4.62
N LEU A 105 -4.02 -5.06 -3.93
CA LEU A 105 -4.16 -5.01 -2.48
C LEU A 105 -5.67 -4.97 -2.15
N LEU A 106 -6.12 -6.02 -1.49
CA LEU A 106 -7.47 -6.13 -0.94
C LEU A 106 -7.44 -5.60 0.50
N GLU A 107 -7.93 -4.39 0.70
CA GLU A 107 -7.92 -3.71 2.00
C GLU A 107 -8.59 -4.54 3.09
N SER A 108 -7.89 -4.76 4.20
CA SER A 108 -8.40 -5.50 5.38
C SER A 108 -9.04 -6.86 5.05
N PHE A 109 -8.66 -7.50 3.95
CA PHE A 109 -9.30 -8.74 3.47
C PHE A 109 -8.84 -9.94 4.28
N CYS A 110 -9.81 -10.59 4.92
CA CYS A 110 -9.62 -11.82 5.70
C CYS A 110 -10.72 -12.80 5.32
N ASP A 111 -10.33 -14.01 4.91
CA ASP A 111 -11.26 -15.11 4.70
C ASP A 111 -11.98 -15.43 6.02
N PRO A 112 -13.32 -15.33 6.10
CA PRO A 112 -14.07 -15.61 7.32
C PRO A 112 -13.88 -17.03 7.82
N ASP A 113 -13.58 -17.96 6.94
CA ASP A 113 -13.31 -19.36 7.29
C ASP A 113 -12.01 -19.52 8.10
N GLU A 114 -11.09 -18.55 8.06
CA GLU A 114 -9.89 -18.56 8.89
C GLU A 114 -10.14 -18.19 10.35
N ILE A 115 -11.34 -17.73 10.71
CA ILE A 115 -11.68 -17.27 12.05
C ILE A 115 -12.42 -18.36 12.82
N ASN A 116 -11.81 -18.88 13.88
CA ASN A 116 -12.27 -20.06 14.62
C ASN A 116 -13.69 -19.95 15.21
N PHE A 117 -14.10 -18.76 15.65
CA PHE A 117 -15.40 -18.53 16.31
C PHE A 117 -16.49 -18.08 15.33
N LEU A 118 -16.11 -17.52 14.17
CA LEU A 118 -17.05 -16.90 13.26
C LEU A 118 -17.72 -17.93 12.36
N GLN A 119 -19.03 -17.83 12.24
CA GLN A 119 -19.81 -18.65 11.32
C GLN A 119 -20.67 -17.71 10.47
N VAL A 120 -20.58 -17.84 9.15
CA VAL A 120 -21.40 -17.11 8.19
C VAL A 120 -22.47 -18.04 7.65
N ASN A 121 -23.69 -17.55 7.41
CA ASN A 121 -24.82 -18.37 6.93
C ASN A 121 -24.58 -18.97 5.53
N GLU A 122 -23.87 -18.27 4.66
CA GLU A 122 -23.47 -18.68 3.31
C GLU A 122 -22.08 -18.13 3.02
N ASP A 123 -21.37 -18.71 2.04
CA ASP A 123 -20.04 -18.27 1.62
C ASP A 123 -20.08 -16.85 1.04
N PRO A 124 -19.45 -15.85 1.67
CA PRO A 124 -19.48 -14.47 1.16
C PRO A 124 -18.42 -14.19 0.08
N ILE A 125 -17.45 -15.09 -0.11
CA ILE A 125 -16.31 -14.91 -1.04
C ILE A 125 -16.13 -16.11 -2.00
N PRO A 126 -17.18 -16.54 -2.69
CA PRO A 126 -17.15 -17.74 -3.51
C PRO A 126 -16.16 -17.64 -4.69
N THR A 127 -15.95 -16.45 -5.27
CA THR A 127 -14.97 -16.26 -6.34
C THR A 127 -13.56 -16.44 -5.83
N PHE A 128 -13.24 -15.87 -4.66
CA PHE A 128 -11.94 -16.03 -4.02
C PHE A 128 -11.63 -17.51 -3.77
N HIS A 129 -12.58 -18.26 -3.20
CA HIS A 129 -12.42 -19.70 -2.95
C HIS A 129 -12.29 -20.53 -4.24
N GLU A 130 -12.98 -20.13 -5.31
CA GLU A 130 -12.81 -20.77 -6.63
C GLU A 130 -11.42 -20.52 -7.19
N LEU A 131 -10.91 -19.31 -7.09
CA LEU A 131 -9.57 -18.97 -7.53
C LEU A 131 -8.49 -19.66 -6.66
N GLU A 132 -8.65 -19.67 -5.35
CA GLU A 132 -7.76 -20.40 -4.43
C GLU A 132 -7.65 -21.89 -4.80
N LYS A 133 -8.74 -22.50 -5.19
CA LYS A 133 -8.76 -23.89 -5.62
C LYS A 133 -8.03 -24.14 -6.95
N ASN A 134 -8.14 -23.20 -7.89
CA ASN A 134 -7.71 -23.42 -9.28
C ASN A 134 -6.34 -22.80 -9.61
N TYR A 135 -5.90 -21.81 -8.86
CA TYR A 135 -4.66 -21.06 -9.09
C TYR A 135 -3.76 -21.08 -7.86
N SER A 136 -2.51 -20.66 -8.04
CA SER A 136 -1.54 -20.60 -6.94
C SER A 136 -2.00 -19.67 -5.82
N SER A 137 -1.82 -20.12 -4.59
CA SER A 137 -2.28 -19.45 -3.38
C SER A 137 -1.44 -19.84 -2.16
N GLY A 138 -1.67 -19.20 -1.04
CA GLY A 138 -1.05 -19.54 0.24
C GLY A 138 -1.27 -18.47 1.30
N TYR A 139 -0.68 -18.67 2.45
CA TYR A 139 -0.60 -17.64 3.47
C TYR A 139 0.44 -16.59 3.10
N LEU A 140 0.09 -15.33 3.36
CA LEU A 140 0.98 -14.21 3.22
C LEU A 140 1.31 -13.64 4.60
N ASN A 141 2.59 -13.68 4.98
CA ASN A 141 3.05 -13.02 6.20
C ASN A 141 3.18 -11.52 5.94
N VAL A 142 2.38 -10.72 6.63
CA VAL A 142 2.31 -9.27 6.49
C VAL A 142 2.87 -8.56 7.71
N PRO A 143 3.45 -7.36 7.56
CA PRO A 143 4.17 -6.70 8.66
C PRO A 143 3.26 -6.01 9.68
N VAL A 144 1.95 -5.93 9.45
CA VAL A 144 1.02 -5.14 10.27
C VAL A 144 -0.31 -5.87 10.50
N VAL A 145 -1.04 -5.43 11.54
CA VAL A 145 -2.36 -5.95 11.91
C VAL A 145 -3.33 -4.80 12.16
N GLY A 146 -4.51 -4.88 11.58
CA GLY A 146 -5.63 -3.96 11.84
C GLY A 146 -5.47 -2.54 11.27
N ALA A 147 -4.28 -2.16 10.86
CA ALA A 147 -3.97 -0.89 10.21
C ALA A 147 -2.53 -0.88 9.72
N GLY A 148 -2.18 0.07 8.85
CA GLY A 148 -0.80 0.23 8.40
C GLY A 148 -0.55 -0.26 6.98
N THR A 149 -1.58 -0.29 6.14
CA THR A 149 -1.56 -0.68 4.73
C THR A 149 -0.28 -0.29 3.98
N ALA A 150 0.19 0.96 4.17
CA ALA A 150 1.41 1.45 3.52
C ALA A 150 2.69 0.68 3.87
N ASN A 151 2.73 -0.05 4.99
CA ASN A 151 3.87 -0.88 5.35
C ASN A 151 3.86 -2.21 4.58
N THR A 152 2.68 -2.81 4.39
CA THR A 152 2.53 -3.98 3.51
C THR A 152 2.76 -3.60 2.04
N GLU A 153 2.27 -2.43 1.60
CA GLU A 153 2.58 -1.87 0.27
C GLU A 153 4.09 -1.72 0.06
N PHE A 154 4.80 -1.18 1.05
CA PHE A 154 6.25 -1.01 0.99
C PHE A 154 6.97 -2.34 0.80
N GLU A 155 6.66 -3.35 1.63
CA GLU A 155 7.25 -4.69 1.48
C GLU A 155 6.95 -5.30 0.11
N MET A 156 5.68 -5.25 -0.30
CA MET A 156 5.22 -5.82 -1.55
C MET A 156 5.91 -5.20 -2.77
N LEU A 157 5.96 -3.86 -2.84
CA LEU A 157 6.45 -3.16 -4.02
C LEU A 157 7.97 -3.10 -4.11
N THR A 158 8.67 -3.08 -2.97
CA THR A 158 10.13 -2.93 -2.94
C THR A 158 10.89 -4.24 -2.71
N GLY A 159 10.22 -5.27 -2.19
CA GLY A 159 10.88 -6.48 -1.71
C GLY A 159 11.70 -6.28 -0.43
N LEU A 160 11.66 -5.09 0.17
CA LEU A 160 12.38 -4.78 1.42
C LEU A 160 11.48 -5.09 2.63
N SER A 161 12.08 -5.36 3.79
CA SER A 161 11.31 -5.80 4.95
C SER A 161 11.15 -4.71 6.02
N MET A 162 9.96 -4.64 6.60
CA MET A 162 9.66 -3.75 7.73
C MET A 162 10.37 -4.16 9.03
N GLN A 163 10.82 -5.42 9.15
CA GLN A 163 11.48 -5.91 10.37
C GLN A 163 12.77 -5.18 10.74
N TYR A 164 13.43 -4.54 9.76
CA TYR A 164 14.68 -3.79 9.99
C TYR A 164 14.45 -2.33 10.37
N PHE A 165 13.21 -1.83 10.31
CA PHE A 165 12.85 -0.47 10.72
C PHE A 165 12.51 -0.38 12.21
N GLY A 166 12.55 0.84 12.74
CA GLY A 166 12.04 1.13 14.08
C GLY A 166 10.53 0.89 14.19
N THR A 167 10.09 0.54 15.40
CA THR A 167 8.68 0.27 15.68
C THR A 167 7.77 1.43 15.30
N GLY A 168 6.71 1.14 14.56
CA GLY A 168 5.70 2.13 14.16
C GLY A 168 6.18 3.07 13.06
N GLU A 169 7.27 2.78 12.39
CA GLU A 169 7.74 3.56 11.26
C GLU A 169 6.88 3.32 10.00
N TYR A 170 6.74 4.36 9.21
CA TYR A 170 6.13 4.35 7.89
C TYR A 170 7.16 4.85 6.88
N PRO A 171 7.84 3.98 6.12
CA PRO A 171 8.85 4.37 5.13
C PRO A 171 8.35 5.43 4.15
N TYR A 172 7.10 5.38 3.73
CA TYR A 172 6.45 6.39 2.89
C TYR A 172 6.47 7.81 3.50
N LYS A 173 6.41 7.90 4.85
CA LYS A 173 6.40 9.18 5.58
C LYS A 173 7.77 9.61 6.09
N THR A 174 8.76 8.74 5.98
CA THR A 174 10.12 8.96 6.51
C THR A 174 11.16 8.89 5.41
N ILE A 175 11.78 7.74 5.18
CA ILE A 175 12.93 7.60 4.25
C ILE A 175 12.56 7.91 2.81
N LEU A 176 11.40 7.48 2.31
CA LEU A 176 10.97 7.74 0.93
C LEU A 176 10.56 9.21 0.66
N LYS A 177 10.56 10.09 1.68
CA LYS A 177 10.49 11.53 1.42
C LYS A 177 11.79 12.10 0.87
N GLN A 178 12.91 11.42 1.08
CA GLN A 178 14.24 11.93 0.79
C GLN A 178 15.05 11.04 -0.16
N THR A 179 14.73 9.75 -0.20
CA THR A 179 15.51 8.73 -0.91
C THR A 179 14.66 8.04 -1.95
N ASP A 180 15.18 7.92 -3.16
CA ASP A 180 14.60 7.09 -4.22
C ASP A 180 14.88 5.63 -3.91
N CYS A 181 13.97 4.74 -4.27
CA CYS A 181 14.04 3.33 -3.90
C CYS A 181 13.75 2.45 -5.11
N GLU A 182 14.58 1.42 -5.32
CA GLU A 182 14.25 0.33 -6.22
C GLU A 182 12.91 -0.28 -5.85
N SER A 183 12.11 -0.59 -6.84
CA SER A 183 10.82 -1.27 -6.70
C SER A 183 10.54 -2.09 -7.95
N ILE A 184 9.55 -2.98 -7.86
CA ILE A 184 9.07 -3.73 -9.01
C ILE A 184 8.66 -2.82 -10.18
N ALA A 185 8.08 -1.64 -9.91
CA ALA A 185 7.72 -0.69 -10.95
C ALA A 185 8.96 -0.17 -11.69
N SER A 186 9.99 0.25 -10.96
CA SER A 186 11.24 0.71 -11.57
C SER A 186 11.99 -0.41 -12.31
N ASP A 187 11.90 -1.65 -11.84
CA ASP A 187 12.53 -2.81 -12.50
C ASP A 187 11.84 -3.14 -13.82
N LEU A 188 10.50 -3.21 -13.80
CA LEU A 188 9.70 -3.46 -14.99
C LEU A 188 9.80 -2.33 -16.03
N SER A 189 9.85 -1.08 -15.59
CA SER A 189 10.04 0.08 -16.47
C SER A 189 11.36 -0.02 -17.26
N LYS A 190 12.43 -0.58 -16.68
CA LYS A 190 13.72 -0.79 -17.38
C LYS A 190 13.63 -1.74 -18.58
N ILE A 191 12.69 -2.67 -18.54
CA ILE A 191 12.44 -3.60 -19.65
C ILE A 191 11.23 -3.20 -20.50
N GLY A 192 10.72 -1.98 -20.32
CA GLY A 192 9.76 -1.35 -21.22
C GLY A 192 8.29 -1.52 -20.84
N TYR A 193 7.98 -1.97 -19.62
CA TYR A 193 6.61 -1.93 -19.10
C TYR A 193 6.19 -0.49 -18.80
N ALA A 194 4.92 -0.18 -19.00
CA ALA A 194 4.29 0.98 -18.40
C ALA A 194 3.81 0.64 -16.97
N THR A 195 3.87 1.61 -16.06
CA THR A 195 3.65 1.34 -14.64
C THR A 195 2.61 2.27 -14.04
N HIS A 196 1.56 1.70 -13.46
CA HIS A 196 0.36 2.42 -13.06
C HIS A 196 -0.06 2.09 -11.63
N VAL A 197 -0.60 3.09 -10.93
CA VAL A 197 -1.31 2.89 -9.66
C VAL A 197 -2.74 3.38 -9.78
N VAL A 198 -3.68 2.61 -9.25
CA VAL A 198 -5.11 2.95 -9.21
C VAL A 198 -5.65 2.76 -7.79
N HIS A 199 -6.26 3.81 -7.21
CA HIS A 199 -6.76 3.78 -5.83
C HIS A 199 -7.98 4.68 -5.64
N ASN A 200 -9.10 4.13 -5.21
CA ASN A 200 -10.34 4.86 -4.97
C ASN A 200 -10.37 5.65 -3.65
N ASN A 201 -9.21 5.96 -3.08
CA ASN A 201 -9.07 6.86 -1.93
C ASN A 201 -8.08 8.00 -2.24
N GLY A 202 -7.91 8.93 -1.27
CA GLY A 202 -7.13 10.16 -1.45
C GLY A 202 -5.66 9.93 -1.81
N GLY A 203 -5.20 10.52 -2.91
CA GLY A 203 -3.86 10.32 -3.45
C GLY A 203 -2.71 10.75 -2.53
N ASN A 204 -2.96 11.64 -1.59
CA ASN A 204 -1.92 12.08 -0.64
C ASN A 204 -1.96 11.35 0.72
N PHE A 205 -2.91 10.45 0.93
CA PHE A 205 -2.94 9.62 2.13
C PHE A 205 -1.67 8.76 2.20
N TYR A 206 -1.05 8.62 3.36
CA TYR A 206 0.30 8.05 3.56
C TYR A 206 1.43 8.72 2.75
N SER A 207 1.21 9.86 2.10
CA SER A 207 2.14 10.49 1.15
C SER A 207 2.38 9.65 -0.11
N ARG A 208 1.40 8.87 -0.55
CA ARG A 208 1.49 7.92 -1.68
C ARG A 208 1.98 8.58 -2.96
N THR A 209 1.49 9.78 -3.31
CA THR A 209 1.95 10.50 -4.52
C THR A 209 3.48 10.65 -4.54
N ASN A 210 4.08 11.03 -3.40
CA ASN A 210 5.54 11.13 -3.32
C ASN A 210 6.20 9.74 -3.31
N ALA A 211 5.67 8.77 -2.56
CA ALA A 211 6.25 7.45 -2.45
C ALA A 211 6.26 6.72 -3.80
N PHE A 212 5.17 6.78 -4.57
CA PHE A 212 5.10 6.15 -5.88
C PHE A 212 6.04 6.78 -6.91
N SER A 213 6.20 8.12 -6.89
CA SER A 213 7.26 8.79 -7.66
C SER A 213 8.65 8.26 -7.28
N LYS A 214 8.94 8.12 -5.98
CA LYS A 214 10.22 7.62 -5.47
C LYS A 214 10.48 6.13 -5.78
N MET A 215 9.42 5.38 -6.05
CA MET A 215 9.47 3.98 -6.47
C MET A 215 9.38 3.80 -7.99
N GLY A 216 9.34 4.89 -8.77
CA GLY A 216 9.46 4.84 -10.23
C GLY A 216 8.18 4.55 -11.00
N PHE A 217 6.99 4.70 -10.41
CA PHE A 217 5.73 4.59 -11.16
C PHE A 217 5.53 5.74 -12.15
N ASP A 218 4.93 5.46 -13.31
CA ASP A 218 4.63 6.47 -14.34
C ASP A 218 3.36 7.26 -14.02
N THR A 219 2.29 6.58 -13.58
CA THR A 219 1.00 7.24 -13.30
C THR A 219 0.37 6.82 -11.99
N PHE A 220 -0.44 7.72 -11.41
CA PHE A 220 -1.27 7.43 -10.26
C PHE A 220 -2.66 8.04 -10.42
N THR A 221 -3.68 7.18 -10.55
CA THR A 221 -5.10 7.57 -10.57
C THR A 221 -5.69 7.38 -9.18
N SER A 222 -5.89 8.49 -8.48
CA SER A 222 -6.53 8.52 -7.15
C SER A 222 -8.00 8.94 -7.25
N LYS A 223 -8.75 8.84 -6.16
CA LYS A 223 -10.19 9.18 -6.12
C LYS A 223 -10.51 10.59 -6.66
N GLU A 224 -9.59 11.52 -6.51
CA GLU A 224 -9.75 12.89 -7.01
C GLU A 224 -9.90 12.94 -8.53
N LEU A 225 -9.45 11.89 -9.21
CA LEU A 225 -9.49 11.76 -10.67
C LEU A 225 -10.56 10.78 -11.17
N MET A 226 -11.38 10.23 -10.25
CA MET A 226 -12.43 9.27 -10.54
C MET A 226 -13.82 9.89 -10.36
N ASN A 227 -14.79 9.47 -11.15
CA ASN A 227 -16.20 9.84 -10.99
C ASN A 227 -16.92 8.84 -10.07
N ILE A 228 -16.60 8.88 -8.79
CA ILE A 228 -17.16 8.01 -7.76
C ILE A 228 -18.60 8.43 -7.47
N THR A 229 -19.53 7.49 -7.62
CA THR A 229 -20.96 7.68 -7.37
C THR A 229 -21.50 6.75 -6.30
N GLU A 230 -20.79 5.65 -6.02
CA GLU A 230 -21.24 4.61 -5.08
C GLU A 230 -20.31 4.54 -3.88
N TYR A 231 -20.94 4.32 -2.72
CA TYR A 231 -20.26 4.27 -1.43
C TYR A 231 -20.77 3.08 -0.62
N THR A 232 -19.94 2.61 0.30
CA THR A 232 -20.31 1.58 1.26
C THR A 232 -21.58 1.97 2.05
N PRO A 233 -22.36 1.02 2.59
CA PRO A 233 -23.65 1.29 3.22
C PRO A 233 -23.61 2.33 4.36
N ASN A 234 -22.48 2.45 5.08
CA ASN A 234 -22.29 3.49 6.08
C ASN A 234 -21.86 4.85 5.49
N GLY A 235 -21.63 4.91 4.17
CA GLY A 235 -21.20 6.12 3.46
C GLY A 235 -19.75 6.53 3.66
N SER A 236 -18.93 5.71 4.34
CA SER A 236 -17.55 6.08 4.69
C SER A 236 -16.58 5.96 3.53
N TRP A 237 -16.70 4.88 2.74
CA TRP A 237 -15.75 4.54 1.68
C TRP A 237 -16.42 4.42 0.31
N PRO A 238 -15.75 4.77 -0.79
CA PRO A 238 -16.19 4.37 -2.13
C PRO A 238 -16.24 2.84 -2.26
N THR A 239 -17.15 2.33 -3.08
CA THR A 239 -17.11 0.93 -3.51
C THR A 239 -15.93 0.68 -4.45
N ASP A 240 -15.48 -0.57 -4.55
CA ASP A 240 -14.29 -0.93 -5.33
C ASP A 240 -14.60 -1.22 -6.81
N ASP A 241 -15.86 -1.29 -7.21
CA ASP A 241 -16.31 -1.56 -8.59
C ASP A 241 -15.71 -0.57 -9.60
N ILE A 242 -15.55 0.71 -9.21
CA ILE A 242 -14.94 1.75 -10.04
C ILE A 242 -13.50 1.39 -10.48
N LEU A 243 -12.78 0.63 -9.66
CA LEU A 243 -11.38 0.26 -9.92
C LEU A 243 -11.23 -0.65 -11.14
N VAL A 244 -12.26 -1.44 -11.49
CA VAL A 244 -12.22 -2.28 -12.70
C VAL A 244 -12.08 -1.41 -13.94
N SER A 245 -12.98 -0.44 -14.10
CA SER A 245 -12.93 0.47 -15.24
C SER A 245 -11.68 1.33 -15.28
N GLU A 246 -11.19 1.78 -14.14
CA GLU A 246 -9.97 2.58 -14.05
C GLU A 246 -8.71 1.74 -14.36
N ALA A 247 -8.68 0.46 -13.97
CA ALA A 247 -7.63 -0.47 -14.37
C ALA A 247 -7.64 -0.75 -15.88
N MET A 248 -8.82 -0.93 -16.49
CA MET A 248 -8.90 -1.13 -17.95
C MET A 248 -8.35 0.08 -18.73
N LYS A 249 -8.53 1.29 -18.23
CA LYS A 249 -7.95 2.50 -18.85
C LYS A 249 -6.42 2.48 -18.89
N THR A 250 -5.75 1.82 -17.92
CA THR A 250 -4.27 1.75 -17.93
C THR A 250 -3.80 0.99 -19.17
N PHE A 251 -4.40 -0.16 -19.48
CA PHE A 251 -4.06 -0.96 -20.65
C PHE A 251 -4.44 -0.27 -21.97
N ASP A 252 -5.57 0.45 -22.00
CA ASP A 252 -6.01 1.17 -23.19
C ASP A 252 -5.12 2.39 -23.48
N ALA A 253 -4.43 2.94 -22.47
CA ALA A 253 -3.51 4.07 -22.63
C ALA A 253 -2.16 3.68 -23.23
N THR A 254 -1.74 2.42 -23.07
CA THR A 254 -0.43 1.89 -23.48
C THR A 254 -0.52 0.65 -24.38
N PRO A 255 -1.31 0.68 -25.47
CA PRO A 255 -1.67 -0.51 -26.26
C PRO A 255 -0.48 -1.22 -26.96
N ASP A 256 0.68 -0.59 -27.01
CA ASP A 256 1.91 -1.15 -27.61
C ASP A 256 2.90 -1.69 -26.56
N GLN A 257 2.51 -1.72 -25.28
CA GLN A 257 3.35 -2.14 -24.15
C GLN A 257 2.54 -3.05 -23.21
N SER A 258 3.25 -3.91 -22.50
CA SER A 258 2.68 -4.59 -21.31
C SER A 258 2.68 -3.64 -20.13
N ASP A 259 1.73 -3.84 -19.23
CA ASP A 259 1.51 -2.97 -18.08
C ASP A 259 1.78 -3.68 -16.76
N PHE A 260 2.34 -2.94 -15.82
CA PHE A 260 2.28 -3.26 -14.40
C PHE A 260 1.27 -2.33 -13.74
N THR A 261 0.14 -2.85 -13.30
CA THR A 261 -0.90 -2.06 -12.63
C THR A 261 -1.05 -2.49 -11.18
N TYR A 262 -0.79 -1.56 -10.26
CA TYR A 262 -1.02 -1.74 -8.82
C TYR A 262 -2.37 -1.14 -8.44
N ILE A 263 -3.28 -1.99 -7.96
CA ILE A 263 -4.65 -1.61 -7.56
C ILE A 263 -4.76 -1.68 -6.05
N ILE A 264 -5.30 -0.64 -5.43
CA ILE A 264 -5.52 -0.56 -3.98
C ILE A 264 -7.01 -0.35 -3.74
N THR A 265 -7.67 -1.32 -3.12
CA THR A 265 -9.08 -1.23 -2.73
C THR A 265 -9.28 -0.46 -1.43
N VAL A 266 -10.52 -0.12 -1.06
CA VAL A 266 -10.84 0.55 0.19
C VAL A 266 -12.19 0.13 0.79
N GLY A 267 -13.01 -0.60 0.05
CA GLY A 267 -14.40 -0.90 0.43
C GLY A 267 -14.54 -1.66 1.75
N THR A 268 -13.57 -2.49 2.09
CA THR A 268 -13.52 -3.29 3.33
C THR A 268 -12.77 -2.61 4.48
N HIS A 269 -12.31 -1.37 4.30
CA HIS A 269 -11.60 -0.60 5.33
C HIS A 269 -12.45 -0.39 6.58
N GLY A 270 -11.80 -0.30 7.75
CA GLY A 270 -12.39 -0.06 9.06
C GLY A 270 -13.41 1.08 9.13
N ASP A 271 -14.01 1.31 10.26
CA ASP A 271 -15.28 1.93 10.61
C ASP A 271 -16.45 0.92 10.51
N TYR A 272 -16.23 -0.26 11.10
CA TYR A 272 -17.27 -1.28 11.17
C TYR A 272 -18.34 -0.87 12.19
N PRO A 273 -19.59 -0.53 11.73
CA PRO A 273 -20.63 0.03 12.60
C PRO A 273 -21.14 -1.03 13.57
N LYS A 274 -21.24 -0.64 14.84
CA LYS A 274 -21.82 -1.47 15.89
C LYS A 274 -23.36 -1.43 15.92
N GLU A 275 -23.96 -0.52 15.18
CA GLU A 275 -25.41 -0.45 14.95
C GLU A 275 -25.73 -1.07 13.58
N PRO A 276 -26.93 -1.63 13.39
CA PRO A 276 -27.35 -2.16 12.10
C PRO A 276 -27.41 -1.05 11.04
N VAL A 277 -26.63 -1.17 9.97
CA VAL A 277 -26.60 -0.22 8.84
C VAL A 277 -27.24 -0.84 7.60
N ILE A 278 -27.08 -2.15 7.41
CA ILE A 278 -27.69 -2.88 6.31
C ILE A 278 -29.06 -3.39 6.77
N GLU A 279 -30.14 -2.91 6.15
CA GLU A 279 -31.51 -3.23 6.56
C GLU A 279 -31.83 -4.73 6.44
N ASN A 280 -31.40 -5.38 5.36
CA ASN A 280 -31.60 -6.81 5.12
C ASN A 280 -30.27 -7.42 4.60
N PRO A 281 -29.32 -7.70 5.50
CA PRO A 281 -28.04 -8.25 5.10
C PRO A 281 -28.20 -9.64 4.47
N THR A 282 -27.55 -9.88 3.35
CA THR A 282 -27.50 -11.19 2.68
C THR A 282 -26.72 -12.18 3.54
N TYR A 283 -25.58 -11.72 4.05
CA TYR A 283 -24.70 -12.52 4.89
C TYR A 283 -24.89 -12.09 6.35
N THR A 284 -25.13 -13.07 7.21
CA THR A 284 -25.28 -12.90 8.66
C THR A 284 -24.32 -13.78 9.41
N VAL A 285 -23.90 -13.36 10.60
CA VAL A 285 -22.90 -14.07 11.39
C VAL A 285 -23.48 -14.64 12.67
N SER A 286 -22.88 -15.74 13.14
CA SER A 286 -23.07 -16.32 14.47
C SER A 286 -21.70 -16.63 15.11
N GLY A 287 -21.70 -17.02 16.40
CA GLY A 287 -20.47 -17.24 17.16
C GLY A 287 -19.93 -15.97 17.83
N VAL A 288 -20.64 -14.84 17.73
CA VAL A 288 -20.30 -13.57 18.38
C VAL A 288 -21.40 -13.23 19.40
N GLU A 289 -21.03 -13.09 20.68
CA GLU A 289 -22.00 -12.86 21.76
C GLU A 289 -22.42 -11.39 21.90
N ASP A 290 -21.47 -10.45 21.69
CA ASP A 290 -21.75 -9.01 21.77
C ASP A 290 -22.50 -8.55 20.51
N GLU A 291 -23.71 -7.99 20.70
CA GLU A 291 -24.57 -7.56 19.58
C GLU A 291 -23.93 -6.45 18.72
N GLY A 292 -23.15 -5.54 19.31
CA GLY A 292 -22.44 -4.51 18.56
C GLY A 292 -21.35 -5.12 17.69
N MET A 293 -20.57 -6.06 18.21
CA MET A 293 -19.55 -6.77 17.43
C MET A 293 -20.19 -7.68 16.38
N LYS A 294 -21.34 -8.29 16.69
CA LYS A 294 -22.08 -9.07 15.70
C LYS A 294 -22.57 -8.22 14.52
N ASN A 295 -23.04 -7.00 14.79
CA ASN A 295 -23.40 -6.04 13.74
C ASN A 295 -22.16 -5.64 12.91
N ALA A 296 -21.04 -5.37 13.57
CA ALA A 296 -19.78 -5.04 12.91
C ALA A 296 -19.28 -6.19 12.00
N TRP A 297 -19.32 -7.44 12.48
CA TRP A 297 -18.99 -8.61 11.68
C TRP A 297 -19.99 -8.85 10.54
N THR A 298 -21.29 -8.67 10.78
CA THR A 298 -22.32 -8.77 9.73
C THR A 298 -22.07 -7.72 8.64
N TYR A 299 -21.75 -6.48 9.03
CA TYR A 299 -21.37 -5.45 8.07
C TYR A 299 -20.13 -5.87 7.27
N TYR A 300 -19.08 -6.30 7.94
CA TYR A 300 -17.80 -6.68 7.33
C TYR A 300 -17.95 -7.81 6.30
N VAL A 301 -18.67 -8.89 6.63
CA VAL A 301 -18.83 -10.03 5.69
C VAL A 301 -19.65 -9.63 4.44
N ASN A 302 -20.56 -8.67 4.56
CA ASN A 302 -21.23 -8.12 3.39
C ASN A 302 -20.29 -7.23 2.55
N GLN A 303 -19.34 -6.50 3.17
CA GLN A 303 -18.30 -5.78 2.43
C GLN A 303 -17.28 -6.73 1.79
N LEU A 304 -16.96 -7.86 2.41
CA LEU A 304 -16.15 -8.90 1.78
C LEU A 304 -16.79 -9.45 0.50
N ASN A 305 -18.13 -9.59 0.49
CA ASN A 305 -18.83 -10.00 -0.74
C ASN A 305 -18.73 -8.94 -1.84
N GLU A 306 -18.74 -7.65 -1.49
CA GLU A 306 -18.48 -6.59 -2.47
C GLU A 306 -17.05 -6.68 -3.04
N ALA A 307 -16.05 -6.98 -2.19
CA ALA A 307 -14.68 -7.21 -2.64
C ALA A 307 -14.56 -8.47 -3.53
N ASP A 308 -15.28 -9.55 -3.20
CA ASP A 308 -15.33 -10.77 -4.03
C ASP A 308 -15.98 -10.49 -5.40
N ARG A 309 -17.03 -9.66 -5.43
CA ARG A 309 -17.64 -9.22 -6.68
C ARG A 309 -16.67 -8.40 -7.53
N PHE A 310 -15.90 -7.49 -6.92
CA PHE A 310 -14.82 -6.77 -7.61
C PHE A 310 -13.79 -7.74 -8.20
N ILE A 311 -13.34 -8.76 -7.44
CA ILE A 311 -12.42 -9.80 -7.93
C ILE A 311 -12.99 -10.49 -9.17
N LYS A 312 -14.27 -10.87 -9.10
CA LYS A 312 -14.96 -11.50 -10.22
C LYS A 312 -15.02 -10.61 -11.45
N GLU A 313 -15.45 -9.37 -11.30
CA GLU A 313 -15.57 -8.42 -12.40
C GLU A 313 -14.22 -8.13 -13.05
N LEU A 314 -13.16 -7.95 -12.25
CA LEU A 314 -11.81 -7.74 -12.75
C LEU A 314 -11.34 -8.93 -13.60
N THR A 315 -11.46 -10.15 -13.08
CA THR A 315 -11.03 -11.36 -13.80
C THR A 315 -11.90 -11.65 -15.03
N ASP A 316 -13.20 -11.35 -14.97
CA ASP A 316 -14.11 -11.46 -16.11
C ASP A 316 -13.76 -10.46 -17.24
N GLU A 317 -13.40 -9.21 -16.90
CA GLU A 317 -12.98 -8.22 -17.89
C GLU A 317 -11.63 -8.59 -18.52
N LEU A 318 -10.68 -9.02 -17.72
CA LEU A 318 -9.38 -9.48 -18.21
C LEU A 318 -9.49 -10.72 -19.10
N SER A 319 -10.42 -11.62 -18.81
CA SER A 319 -10.68 -12.81 -19.63
C SER A 319 -11.21 -12.48 -21.05
N LYS A 320 -11.73 -11.28 -21.27
CA LYS A 320 -12.22 -10.83 -22.58
C LYS A 320 -11.12 -10.22 -23.44
N ARG A 321 -9.97 -9.90 -22.86
CA ARG A 321 -8.82 -9.32 -23.56
C ARG A 321 -7.95 -10.43 -24.15
N ASP A 322 -7.41 -10.19 -25.33
CA ASP A 322 -6.49 -11.09 -26.01
C ASP A 322 -5.02 -10.77 -25.66
N GLU A 323 -4.79 -10.55 -24.37
CA GLU A 323 -3.48 -10.19 -23.83
C GLU A 323 -3.14 -11.14 -22.69
N ASP A 324 -1.94 -11.71 -22.73
CA ASP A 324 -1.44 -12.52 -21.62
C ASP A 324 -1.42 -11.70 -20.34
N THR A 325 -2.02 -12.20 -19.28
CA THR A 325 -2.16 -11.47 -18.03
C THR A 325 -2.02 -12.40 -16.83
N ILE A 326 -1.27 -11.95 -15.83
CA ILE A 326 -1.22 -12.53 -14.48
C ILE A 326 -1.70 -11.49 -13.48
N VAL A 327 -2.55 -11.93 -12.54
CA VAL A 327 -3.02 -11.13 -11.42
C VAL A 327 -2.60 -11.80 -10.13
N VAL A 328 -2.07 -11.04 -9.18
CA VAL A 328 -1.87 -11.46 -7.80
C VAL A 328 -2.69 -10.55 -6.89
N MET A 329 -3.49 -11.14 -6.01
CA MET A 329 -4.38 -10.44 -5.08
C MET A 329 -4.08 -10.89 -3.66
N PHE A 330 -4.03 -9.96 -2.71
CA PHE A 330 -3.66 -10.28 -1.33
C PHE A 330 -4.34 -9.36 -0.32
N GLY A 331 -4.63 -9.89 0.88
CA GLY A 331 -5.03 -9.09 2.03
C GLY A 331 -3.81 -8.41 2.65
N ASP A 332 -3.90 -7.10 2.90
CA ASP A 332 -2.79 -6.32 3.46
C ASP A 332 -2.62 -6.47 4.96
N HIS A 333 -3.68 -6.72 5.68
CA HIS A 333 -3.76 -7.03 7.11
C HIS A 333 -5.16 -7.51 7.49
N LEU A 334 -5.31 -8.08 8.70
CA LEU A 334 -6.61 -8.44 9.25
C LEU A 334 -7.44 -7.20 9.61
N PRO A 335 -8.79 -7.31 9.64
CA PRO A 335 -9.66 -6.21 10.01
C PRO A 335 -9.47 -5.79 11.48
N THR A 336 -9.74 -4.51 11.77
CA THR A 336 -9.64 -3.92 13.13
C THR A 336 -10.79 -4.39 14.02
N MET A 337 -10.86 -5.71 14.28
CA MET A 337 -11.91 -6.38 15.07
C MET A 337 -11.39 -6.97 16.37
N GLY A 338 -10.13 -6.69 16.73
CA GLY A 338 -9.52 -7.17 17.97
C GLY A 338 -9.13 -8.64 17.97
N LEU A 339 -8.92 -9.24 16.80
CA LEU A 339 -8.51 -10.63 16.64
C LEU A 339 -7.18 -10.92 17.34
N GLN A 340 -7.09 -12.10 17.92
CA GLN A 340 -5.90 -12.64 18.58
C GLN A 340 -5.41 -13.89 17.83
N ASN A 341 -4.17 -14.29 18.07
CA ASN A 341 -3.60 -15.50 17.47
C ASN A 341 -4.49 -16.76 17.67
N SER A 342 -5.11 -16.88 18.84
CA SER A 342 -6.03 -18.00 19.17
C SER A 342 -7.32 -18.00 18.34
N ASP A 343 -7.68 -16.87 17.78
CA ASP A 343 -8.91 -16.72 16.99
C ASP A 343 -8.72 -17.16 15.54
N MET A 344 -7.47 -17.30 15.10
CA MET A 344 -7.12 -17.66 13.74
C MET A 344 -6.81 -19.15 13.58
N LYS A 345 -7.25 -19.78 12.50
CA LYS A 345 -6.88 -21.15 12.14
C LYS A 345 -5.37 -21.29 11.89
N SER A 346 -4.76 -20.26 11.31
CA SER A 346 -3.30 -20.18 11.13
C SER A 346 -2.53 -20.09 12.44
N GLY A 347 -3.19 -19.71 13.55
CA GLY A 347 -2.56 -19.42 14.84
C GLY A 347 -1.74 -18.12 14.85
N ASP A 348 -1.89 -17.26 13.83
CA ASP A 348 -1.08 -16.06 13.67
C ASP A 348 -1.90 -14.93 13.02
N ILE A 349 -2.00 -13.78 13.71
CA ILE A 349 -2.73 -12.59 13.22
C ILE A 349 -1.96 -11.81 12.13
N TYR A 350 -0.70 -12.14 11.89
CA TYR A 350 0.11 -11.56 10.81
C TYR A 350 0.01 -12.37 9.51
N LYS A 351 -0.84 -13.37 9.44
CA LYS A 351 -1.10 -14.17 8.24
C LYS A 351 -2.42 -13.76 7.61
N THR A 352 -2.32 -13.25 6.40
CA THR A 352 -3.44 -13.10 5.46
C THR A 352 -3.36 -14.18 4.40
N LYS A 353 -4.19 -14.11 3.37
CA LYS A 353 -4.10 -15.00 2.21
C LYS A 353 -3.77 -14.19 0.95
N TYR A 354 -3.12 -14.86 0.00
CA TYR A 354 -3.02 -14.38 -1.38
C TYR A 354 -3.51 -15.44 -2.35
N ILE A 355 -3.99 -15.00 -3.49
CA ILE A 355 -4.35 -15.82 -4.64
C ILE A 355 -3.77 -15.21 -5.90
N THR A 356 -3.59 -16.07 -6.92
CA THR A 356 -3.27 -15.63 -8.28
C THR A 356 -4.43 -15.94 -9.22
N TRP A 357 -4.42 -15.31 -10.37
CA TRP A 357 -5.21 -15.65 -11.54
C TRP A 357 -4.36 -15.39 -12.79
N ASN A 358 -4.51 -16.19 -13.82
CA ASN A 358 -3.89 -15.94 -15.11
C ASN A 358 -4.72 -16.57 -16.25
N ASN A 359 -4.59 -16.02 -17.45
CA ASN A 359 -5.19 -16.59 -18.68
C ASN A 359 -4.18 -17.37 -19.53
N MET A 360 -2.98 -17.60 -19.04
CA MET A 360 -1.87 -18.26 -19.76
C MET A 360 -1.79 -19.76 -19.49
N GLY A 361 -2.60 -20.29 -18.58
CA GLY A 361 -2.54 -21.71 -18.20
C GLY A 361 -1.30 -22.09 -17.41
N LEU A 362 -0.76 -21.19 -16.61
CA LEU A 362 0.38 -21.44 -15.73
C LEU A 362 0.03 -22.52 -14.69
N PRO A 363 0.97 -23.36 -14.29
CA PRO A 363 0.73 -24.40 -13.28
C PRO A 363 0.38 -23.76 -11.93
N LYS A 364 -0.45 -24.47 -11.15
CA LYS A 364 -0.72 -24.12 -9.77
C LYS A 364 0.44 -24.57 -8.90
N GLU A 365 1.05 -23.64 -8.18
CA GLU A 365 2.15 -23.86 -7.23
C GLU A 365 1.87 -23.08 -5.95
N ASP A 366 1.34 -23.78 -4.92
CA ASP A 366 1.01 -23.16 -3.65
C ASP A 366 2.27 -22.97 -2.79
N ALA A 367 2.38 -21.79 -2.15
CA ALA A 367 3.49 -21.49 -1.24
C ALA A 367 3.06 -20.46 -0.19
N ASP A 368 3.58 -20.63 1.03
CA ASP A 368 3.50 -19.58 2.05
C ASP A 368 4.66 -18.60 1.85
N LEU A 369 4.37 -17.31 1.80
CA LEU A 369 5.33 -16.26 1.48
C LEU A 369 5.27 -15.12 2.49
N TYR A 370 6.34 -14.33 2.55
CA TYR A 370 6.31 -13.00 3.13
C TYR A 370 5.87 -11.97 2.07
N ALA A 371 5.26 -10.87 2.50
CA ALA A 371 4.82 -9.81 1.58
C ALA A 371 5.95 -9.34 0.64
N TYR A 372 7.16 -9.20 1.15
CA TYR A 372 8.34 -8.80 0.37
C TYR A 372 8.83 -9.86 -0.65
N GLN A 373 8.29 -11.08 -0.65
CA GLN A 373 8.66 -12.15 -1.58
C GLN A 373 7.66 -12.32 -2.73
N LEU A 374 6.40 -11.88 -2.54
CA LEU A 374 5.29 -12.24 -3.42
C LEU A 374 5.49 -11.78 -4.88
N LEU A 375 5.91 -10.53 -5.11
CA LEU A 375 6.15 -10.06 -6.48
C LEU A 375 7.43 -10.65 -7.09
N ALA A 376 8.43 -11.00 -6.30
CA ALA A 376 9.58 -11.73 -6.78
C ALA A 376 9.19 -13.14 -7.29
N GLN A 377 8.33 -13.86 -6.54
CA GLN A 377 7.78 -15.14 -6.98
C GLN A 377 6.91 -14.98 -8.23
N THR A 378 6.06 -13.94 -8.27
CA THR A 378 5.17 -13.68 -9.41
C THR A 378 5.96 -13.39 -10.69
N THR A 379 7.01 -12.58 -10.62
CA THR A 379 7.85 -12.24 -11.77
C THR A 379 8.72 -13.41 -12.22
N ASP A 380 9.22 -14.22 -11.28
CA ASP A 380 9.94 -15.47 -11.60
C ASP A 380 9.05 -16.41 -12.42
N THR A 381 7.78 -16.58 -12.03
CA THR A 381 6.80 -17.45 -12.71
C THR A 381 6.60 -17.05 -14.18
N VAL A 382 6.75 -15.78 -14.53
CA VAL A 382 6.58 -15.27 -15.91
C VAL A 382 7.91 -14.98 -16.62
N GLY A 383 9.03 -15.42 -16.07
CA GLY A 383 10.35 -15.32 -16.70
C GLY A 383 10.98 -13.94 -16.67
N ILE A 384 10.62 -13.11 -15.67
CA ILE A 384 11.21 -11.77 -15.47
C ILE A 384 12.16 -11.82 -14.27
N HIS A 385 13.42 -11.49 -14.52
CA HIS A 385 14.52 -11.55 -13.57
C HIS A 385 15.27 -10.20 -13.55
N GLU A 386 14.55 -9.13 -13.23
CA GLU A 386 15.07 -7.77 -13.13
C GLU A 386 15.11 -7.29 -11.68
N GLY A 387 15.89 -6.22 -11.44
CA GLY A 387 16.09 -5.66 -10.12
C GLY A 387 17.12 -6.39 -9.26
N THR A 388 17.66 -5.70 -8.27
CA THR A 388 18.61 -6.27 -7.31
C THR A 388 17.87 -7.07 -6.25
N ILE A 389 16.83 -6.49 -5.68
CA ILE A 389 16.07 -7.10 -4.57
C ILE A 389 15.18 -8.24 -5.09
N MET A 390 14.50 -8.05 -6.22
CA MET A 390 13.68 -9.13 -6.81
C MET A 390 14.54 -10.35 -7.14
N ASN A 391 15.70 -10.16 -7.79
CA ASN A 391 16.64 -11.25 -8.04
C ASN A 391 17.22 -11.85 -6.75
N TYR A 392 17.44 -11.05 -5.72
CA TYR A 392 17.86 -11.56 -4.42
C TYR A 392 16.84 -12.57 -3.87
N HIS A 393 15.57 -12.24 -3.87
CA HIS A 393 14.52 -13.18 -3.44
C HIS A 393 14.44 -14.40 -4.36
N GLN A 394 14.35 -14.22 -5.67
CA GLN A 394 14.26 -15.31 -6.65
C GLN A 394 15.38 -16.35 -6.49
N THR A 395 16.58 -15.91 -6.13
CA THR A 395 17.75 -16.79 -5.98
C THR A 395 17.98 -17.31 -4.57
N GLN A 396 17.52 -16.61 -3.53
CA GLN A 396 17.90 -16.90 -2.14
C GLN A 396 16.72 -17.27 -1.22
N MET A 397 15.44 -16.91 -1.53
CA MET A 397 14.31 -17.12 -0.60
C MET A 397 14.02 -18.59 -0.32
N ASN A 398 14.42 -19.51 -1.19
CA ASN A 398 14.28 -20.96 -0.99
C ASN A 398 15.55 -21.60 -0.38
N SER A 399 16.49 -20.79 0.12
CA SER A 399 17.70 -21.27 0.79
C SER A 399 17.35 -21.95 2.11
N THR A 400 18.06 -23.03 2.43
CA THR A 400 17.97 -23.67 3.74
C THR A 400 18.70 -22.89 4.84
N ASP A 401 19.49 -21.89 4.47
CA ASP A 401 20.20 -20.98 5.38
C ASP A 401 19.42 -19.66 5.50
N GLU A 402 18.38 -19.70 6.32
CA GLU A 402 17.51 -18.54 6.59
C GLU A 402 18.29 -17.37 7.19
N ALA A 403 19.25 -17.62 8.08
CA ALA A 403 20.04 -16.55 8.69
C ALA A 403 20.85 -15.80 7.64
N SER A 404 21.52 -16.51 6.73
CA SER A 404 22.26 -15.86 5.63
C SER A 404 21.35 -15.09 4.67
N TYR A 405 20.13 -15.57 4.46
CA TYR A 405 19.13 -14.87 3.66
C TYR A 405 18.68 -13.57 4.32
N GLN A 406 18.37 -13.59 5.62
CA GLN A 406 17.96 -12.38 6.34
C GLN A 406 19.12 -11.38 6.48
N ASP A 407 20.34 -11.83 6.77
CA ASP A 407 21.53 -10.97 6.87
C ASP A 407 21.82 -10.26 5.53
N GLY A 408 21.72 -10.98 4.41
CA GLY A 408 21.91 -10.40 3.09
C GLY A 408 20.83 -9.38 2.73
N LEU A 409 19.58 -9.63 3.09
CA LEU A 409 18.48 -8.67 2.88
C LEU A 409 18.69 -7.40 3.72
N ASP A 410 19.10 -7.51 5.00
CA ASP A 410 19.42 -6.36 5.86
C ASP A 410 20.55 -5.51 5.27
N LEU A 411 21.62 -6.16 4.80
CA LEU A 411 22.75 -5.47 4.16
C LEU A 411 22.32 -4.70 2.91
N LEU A 412 21.58 -5.34 2.00
CA LEU A 412 21.11 -4.71 0.76
C LEU A 412 20.12 -3.59 1.06
N GLN A 413 19.16 -3.81 1.95
CA GLN A 413 18.18 -2.80 2.34
C GLN A 413 18.86 -1.57 2.96
N TYR A 414 19.81 -1.78 3.86
CA TYR A 414 20.56 -0.67 4.44
C TYR A 414 21.36 0.07 3.37
N ASP A 415 22.03 -0.67 2.47
CA ASP A 415 22.85 -0.06 1.40
C ASP A 415 22.01 0.81 0.45
N ILE A 416 20.82 0.35 0.09
CA ILE A 416 19.89 1.07 -0.81
C ILE A 416 19.35 2.33 -0.15
N LEU A 417 18.83 2.21 1.09
CA LEU A 417 18.06 3.28 1.72
C LEU A 417 18.93 4.29 2.51
N TYR A 418 19.98 3.82 3.15
CA TYR A 418 20.79 4.62 4.09
C TYR A 418 22.28 4.60 3.79
N GLY A 419 22.72 3.66 2.94
CA GLY A 419 24.12 3.35 2.71
C GLY A 419 24.75 4.16 1.60
N LYS A 420 25.66 3.52 0.90
CA LYS A 420 26.46 4.09 -0.19
C LYS A 420 26.06 3.56 -1.57
N ARG A 421 25.01 2.76 -1.64
CA ARG A 421 24.53 2.12 -2.87
C ARG A 421 25.64 1.33 -3.58
N TYR A 422 26.42 0.60 -2.80
CA TYR A 422 27.49 -0.25 -3.33
C TYR A 422 26.96 -1.31 -4.28
N CYS A 423 25.74 -1.85 -3.99
CA CYS A 423 25.02 -2.75 -4.89
C CYS A 423 24.69 -2.11 -6.26
N TYR A 424 24.73 -0.79 -6.38
CA TYR A 424 24.55 -0.02 -7.61
C TYR A 424 25.85 0.67 -8.08
N ASN A 425 27.01 0.16 -7.63
CA ASN A 425 28.31 0.80 -7.88
C ASN A 425 28.39 2.27 -7.45
N GLY A 426 27.66 2.64 -6.41
CA GLY A 426 27.60 4.00 -5.87
C GLY A 426 26.87 5.01 -6.77
N THR A 427 26.03 4.54 -7.70
CA THR A 427 25.25 5.40 -8.60
C THR A 427 23.77 5.44 -8.17
N ASP A 428 23.03 6.41 -8.68
CA ASP A 428 21.58 6.45 -8.58
C ASP A 428 20.98 5.70 -9.75
N LEU A 429 20.78 4.41 -9.56
CA LEU A 429 20.30 3.51 -10.62
C LEU A 429 18.78 3.59 -10.82
N TYR A 430 18.05 4.04 -9.80
CA TYR A 430 16.59 4.09 -9.72
C TYR A 430 16.11 5.48 -9.28
N PRO A 431 16.24 6.51 -10.14
CA PRO A 431 15.78 7.84 -9.81
C PRO A 431 14.26 7.91 -9.72
N ALA A 432 13.73 8.88 -8.95
CA ALA A 432 12.31 9.16 -8.92
C ALA A 432 11.76 9.43 -10.33
N SER A 433 10.54 8.96 -10.59
CA SER A 433 9.82 9.24 -11.83
C SER A 433 9.17 10.64 -11.82
N ASP A 434 8.87 11.15 -12.99
CA ASP A 434 7.98 12.29 -13.19
C ASP A 434 6.51 11.80 -13.13
N LEU A 435 6.10 11.30 -11.98
CA LEU A 435 4.78 10.71 -11.76
C LEU A 435 3.65 11.62 -12.25
N VAL A 436 2.84 11.11 -13.17
CA VAL A 436 1.67 11.80 -13.70
C VAL A 436 0.42 11.41 -12.90
N MET A 437 -0.35 12.39 -12.47
CA MET A 437 -1.61 12.14 -11.78
C MET A 437 -2.74 11.88 -12.80
N GLY A 438 -3.22 10.63 -12.82
CA GLY A 438 -4.27 10.16 -13.74
C GLY A 438 -3.74 9.70 -15.10
N ILE A 439 -4.53 8.85 -15.75
CA ILE A 439 -4.32 8.42 -17.14
C ILE A 439 -4.94 9.46 -18.08
N ASP A 440 -6.18 9.82 -17.81
CA ASP A 440 -6.95 10.74 -18.61
C ASP A 440 -6.57 12.19 -18.30
N LYS A 441 -6.15 12.93 -19.31
CA LYS A 441 -5.81 14.34 -19.14
C LYS A 441 -7.06 15.19 -18.91
N VAL A 442 -7.03 15.97 -17.82
CA VAL A 442 -8.05 17.00 -17.58
C VAL A 442 -7.73 18.22 -18.45
N ASP A 443 -8.65 18.62 -19.32
CA ASP A 443 -8.49 19.78 -20.19
C ASP A 443 -9.74 20.69 -20.20
N ILE A 444 -9.54 21.94 -20.60
CA ILE A 444 -10.61 22.92 -20.82
C ILE A 444 -10.70 23.21 -22.32
N THR A 445 -11.86 22.92 -22.89
CA THR A 445 -12.12 23.15 -24.33
C THR A 445 -12.81 24.48 -24.61
N ASN A 446 -13.66 24.96 -23.69
CA ASN A 446 -14.36 26.24 -23.86
C ASN A 446 -14.76 26.85 -22.50
N VAL A 447 -14.89 28.15 -22.48
CA VAL A 447 -15.43 28.94 -21.37
C VAL A 447 -16.47 29.91 -21.90
N SER A 448 -17.68 29.92 -21.31
CA SER A 448 -18.74 30.83 -21.70
C SER A 448 -19.46 31.44 -20.50
N ASP A 449 -19.88 32.66 -20.63
CA ASP A 449 -20.72 33.33 -19.64
C ASP A 449 -22.19 32.91 -19.76
N SER A 450 -22.90 32.89 -18.64
CA SER A 450 -24.36 32.77 -18.65
C SER A 450 -25.00 33.99 -19.29
N SER A 451 -26.21 33.85 -19.77
CA SER A 451 -27.00 34.97 -20.33
C SER A 451 -27.23 36.10 -19.35
N THR A 452 -27.10 35.84 -18.04
CA THR A 452 -27.23 36.85 -16.96
C THR A 452 -25.89 37.46 -16.54
N GLY A 453 -24.76 36.89 -17.01
CA GLY A 453 -23.41 37.28 -16.62
C GLY A 453 -23.02 36.91 -15.19
N ASP A 454 -23.87 36.16 -14.47
CA ASP A 454 -23.66 35.83 -13.06
C ASP A 454 -22.94 34.49 -12.88
N THR A 455 -22.74 33.72 -13.95
CA THR A 455 -22.19 32.37 -13.93
C THR A 455 -21.30 32.17 -15.15
N VAL A 456 -20.18 31.51 -14.93
CA VAL A 456 -19.27 31.05 -15.99
C VAL A 456 -19.36 29.55 -16.11
N TYR A 457 -19.60 29.05 -17.30
CA TYR A 457 -19.58 27.64 -17.64
C TYR A 457 -18.23 27.26 -18.24
N ILE A 458 -17.65 26.18 -17.73
CA ILE A 458 -16.37 25.63 -18.15
C ILE A 458 -16.61 24.27 -18.76
N TYR A 459 -16.34 24.16 -20.06
CA TYR A 459 -16.46 22.93 -20.82
C TYR A 459 -15.08 22.30 -21.00
N GLY A 460 -15.01 20.99 -20.93
CA GLY A 460 -13.75 20.26 -21.06
C GLY A 460 -13.94 18.77 -21.00
N HIS A 461 -12.91 18.05 -20.61
CA HIS A 461 -12.95 16.58 -20.44
C HIS A 461 -12.38 16.19 -19.09
N ASN A 462 -12.84 15.04 -18.62
CA ASN A 462 -12.31 14.37 -17.42
C ASN A 462 -12.44 15.16 -16.13
N PHE A 463 -13.42 16.07 -16.04
CA PHE A 463 -13.76 16.70 -14.77
C PHE A 463 -14.35 15.68 -13.79
N THR A 464 -14.09 15.87 -12.51
CA THR A 464 -14.62 15.05 -11.42
C THR A 464 -15.27 15.94 -10.35
N ASN A 465 -15.97 15.34 -9.41
CA ASN A 465 -16.50 16.03 -8.22
C ASN A 465 -15.42 16.75 -7.40
N TRP A 466 -14.15 16.40 -7.61
CA TRP A 466 -12.98 16.97 -6.93
C TRP A 466 -12.34 18.10 -7.73
N SER A 467 -12.73 18.30 -8.98
CA SER A 467 -12.19 19.36 -9.83
C SER A 467 -12.44 20.73 -9.22
N LYS A 468 -11.42 21.58 -9.24
CA LYS A 468 -11.44 22.93 -8.66
C LYS A 468 -11.02 23.94 -9.69
N VAL A 469 -11.75 25.03 -9.76
CA VAL A 469 -11.47 26.12 -10.70
C VAL A 469 -10.64 27.21 -10.01
N TYR A 470 -9.60 27.63 -10.71
CA TYR A 470 -8.78 28.78 -10.31
C TYR A 470 -8.84 29.84 -11.41
N ILE A 471 -9.02 31.09 -11.02
CA ILE A 471 -8.98 32.26 -11.91
C ILE A 471 -7.89 33.19 -11.37
N ASN A 472 -6.87 33.48 -12.18
CA ASN A 472 -5.70 34.28 -11.77
C ASN A 472 -5.14 33.78 -10.40
N ASP A 473 -4.85 32.49 -10.29
CA ASP A 473 -4.31 31.81 -9.12
C ASP A 473 -5.21 31.86 -7.86
N SER A 474 -6.42 32.38 -7.99
CA SER A 474 -7.38 32.42 -6.89
C SER A 474 -8.44 31.33 -7.08
N LYS A 475 -8.58 30.44 -6.08
CA LYS A 475 -9.63 29.42 -6.08
C LYS A 475 -11.00 30.11 -6.04
N VAL A 476 -11.87 29.71 -6.96
CA VAL A 476 -13.28 30.13 -7.00
C VAL A 476 -14.20 28.97 -6.64
N ALA A 477 -15.37 29.30 -6.07
CA ALA A 477 -16.38 28.28 -5.82
C ALA A 477 -16.89 27.73 -7.15
N SER A 478 -16.81 26.42 -7.33
CA SER A 478 -17.27 25.74 -8.55
C SER A 478 -18.17 24.57 -8.19
N THR A 479 -19.07 24.24 -9.09
CA THR A 479 -19.97 23.10 -8.97
C THR A 479 -19.74 22.17 -10.16
N TYR A 480 -19.54 20.90 -9.87
CA TYR A 480 -19.46 19.84 -10.85
C TYR A 480 -20.88 19.50 -11.36
N LEU A 481 -21.05 19.44 -12.66
CA LEU A 481 -22.28 19.01 -13.30
C LEU A 481 -22.10 17.67 -14.02
N SER A 482 -20.98 17.50 -14.68
CA SER A 482 -20.63 16.27 -15.40
C SER A 482 -19.13 16.23 -15.70
N ALA A 483 -18.63 15.12 -16.21
CA ALA A 483 -17.24 14.96 -16.63
C ALA A 483 -16.80 15.96 -17.73
N CYS A 484 -17.74 16.67 -18.34
CA CYS A 484 -17.45 17.67 -19.37
C CYS A 484 -17.94 19.09 -19.04
N LEU A 485 -18.50 19.31 -17.84
CA LEU A 485 -19.10 20.61 -17.52
C LEU A 485 -18.98 20.95 -16.02
N LEU A 486 -18.34 22.07 -15.76
CA LEU A 486 -18.34 22.76 -14.46
C LEU A 486 -19.02 24.12 -14.60
N TYR A 487 -19.54 24.68 -13.52
CA TYR A 487 -19.84 26.09 -13.45
C TYR A 487 -19.26 26.75 -12.21
N THR A 488 -18.98 28.05 -12.31
CA THR A 488 -18.50 28.86 -11.19
C THR A 488 -19.23 30.19 -11.17
N SER A 489 -19.42 30.76 -9.98
CA SER A 489 -19.86 32.16 -9.87
C SER A 489 -18.74 33.11 -10.30
N PRO A 490 -19.06 34.31 -10.82
CA PRO A 490 -18.05 35.26 -11.24
C PRO A 490 -17.09 35.64 -10.11
N SER A 491 -15.88 36.06 -10.50
CA SER A 491 -14.80 36.43 -9.59
C SER A 491 -15.25 37.46 -8.54
N PRO A 492 -14.75 37.38 -7.29
CA PRO A 492 -14.98 38.43 -6.27
C PRO A 492 -14.64 39.84 -6.70
N ARG A 493 -13.85 40.03 -7.78
CA ARG A 493 -13.55 41.37 -8.34
C ARG A 493 -14.77 42.02 -8.97
N ASP A 494 -15.68 41.27 -9.56
CA ASP A 494 -16.86 41.81 -10.23
C ASP A 494 -17.93 42.31 -9.26
N LYS A 495 -17.96 41.81 -8.03
CA LYS A 495 -18.87 42.29 -6.97
C LYS A 495 -18.52 43.67 -6.41
N ARG A 496 -17.30 44.19 -6.69
CA ARG A 496 -16.89 45.55 -6.25
C ARG A 496 -17.22 46.66 -7.25
N GLN A 497 -17.60 46.29 -8.48
CA GLN A 497 -17.99 47.29 -9.50
C GLN A 497 -19.50 47.54 -9.56
N SER A 498 -20.31 46.80 -8.80
CA SER A 498 -21.77 46.94 -8.73
C SER A 498 -22.25 47.64 -7.45
N ARG A 499 -21.43 48.53 -6.84
CA ARG A 499 -21.87 49.43 -5.77
C ARG A 499 -21.56 50.89 -6.12
#